data_de08b814da185c0f6f35627fb1f49500
#
_entry.id   de08b814da185c0f6f35627fb1f49500
#
_cell.length_a   1.000
_cell.length_b   1.000
_cell.length_c   1.000
_cell.angle_alpha   90.00
_cell.angle_beta   90.00
_cell.angle_gamma   90.00
#
_symmetry.space_group_name_H-M   'P 1'
#
loop_
_entity.id
_entity.type
_entity.pdbx_description
1 polymer ?
#
loop_
_entity_poly.entity_id
_entity_poly.type
_entity_poly.pdbx_seq_one_letter_code
_entity_poly.pdbx_strand_id
1 'polypeptide(L)'
;MAKKIRIVLTLRLPAGKATPAPPVGTALGPHGINIVEFTKSYNEKTADKAGQIIPAQITVFEDRSFTFILKTPPAADLLRKAAGIEKGAMTPRRETVGRVTRDQVREIAGIKMTDLNANDVEGAMRQIEGTARSMGIEVVG
;
A
#
# COMPACT_ATOMS: atom_id res chain seq x y z
N MET A 1 25.94 12.89 -11.38
CA MET A 1 24.95 13.37 -12.34
C MET A 1 23.63 12.67 -12.13
N ALA A 2 22.54 13.41 -12.26
CA ALA A 2 21.21 12.82 -12.17
C ALA A 2 20.95 11.92 -13.36
N LYS A 3 20.54 10.68 -13.10
CA LYS A 3 20.16 9.74 -14.14
C LYS A 3 18.78 10.10 -14.68
N LYS A 4 18.58 9.92 -15.98
CA LYS A 4 17.26 10.15 -16.55
C LYS A 4 16.30 9.04 -16.16
N ILE A 5 15.13 9.42 -15.68
CA ILE A 5 14.07 8.50 -15.30
C ILE A 5 13.38 8.01 -16.58
N ARG A 6 13.36 6.70 -16.76
CA ARG A 6 12.65 6.07 -17.87
C ARG A 6 11.18 5.90 -17.57
N ILE A 7 10.89 5.36 -16.37
CA ILE A 7 9.52 5.12 -15.92
C ILE A 7 9.50 4.98 -14.39
N VAL A 8 8.35 5.30 -13.82
CA VAL A 8 8.07 5.08 -12.40
C VAL A 8 6.90 4.10 -12.31
N LEU A 9 7.09 3.01 -11.59
CA LEU A 9 6.09 1.96 -11.43
C LEU A 9 5.76 1.79 -9.95
N THR A 10 4.49 1.48 -9.66
CA THR A 10 4.07 1.14 -8.30
C THR A 10 3.53 -0.27 -8.29
N LEU A 11 4.09 -1.13 -7.45
CA LEU A 11 3.66 -2.51 -7.29
C LEU A 11 3.20 -2.74 -5.84
N ARG A 12 2.10 -3.45 -5.69
CA ARG A 12 1.59 -3.88 -4.38
C ARG A 12 2.01 -5.32 -4.15
N LEU A 13 2.89 -5.52 -3.18
CA LEU A 13 3.49 -6.83 -2.92
C LEU A 13 3.34 -7.21 -1.45
N PRO A 14 3.18 -8.51 -1.15
CA PRO A 14 3.20 -8.98 0.23
C PRO A 14 4.59 -8.73 0.85
N ALA A 15 4.62 -8.14 2.02
CA ALA A 15 5.86 -7.86 2.72
C ALA A 15 6.63 -9.15 3.03
N GLY A 16 7.90 -9.18 2.70
CA GLY A 16 8.78 -10.32 2.93
C GLY A 16 8.53 -11.53 2.02
N LYS A 17 7.59 -11.42 1.07
CA LYS A 17 7.19 -12.55 0.21
C LYS A 17 7.20 -12.20 -1.28
N ALA A 18 7.92 -11.17 -1.69
CA ALA A 18 8.02 -10.85 -3.11
C ALA A 18 8.81 -11.92 -3.85
N THR A 19 8.32 -12.31 -5.02
CA THR A 19 8.95 -13.33 -5.88
C THR A 19 9.10 -12.79 -7.29
N PRO A 20 10.00 -13.37 -8.11
CA PRO A 20 10.12 -12.99 -9.52
C PRO A 20 8.91 -13.34 -10.39
N ALA A 21 7.95 -14.09 -9.85
CA ALA A 21 6.72 -14.45 -10.56
C ALA A 21 5.83 -13.21 -10.79
N PRO A 22 4.88 -13.25 -11.72
CA PRO A 22 3.94 -12.16 -11.91
C PRO A 22 3.26 -11.78 -10.57
N PRO A 23 2.98 -10.48 -10.31
CA PRO A 23 3.09 -9.35 -11.25
C PRO A 23 4.48 -8.72 -11.38
N VAL A 24 5.46 -9.11 -10.56
CA VAL A 24 6.77 -8.47 -10.51
C VAL A 24 7.52 -8.67 -11.82
N GLY A 25 7.66 -9.92 -12.27
CA GLY A 25 8.35 -10.22 -13.52
C GLY A 25 7.71 -9.57 -14.72
N THR A 26 6.39 -9.56 -14.77
CA THR A 26 5.63 -8.94 -15.88
C THR A 26 5.81 -7.41 -15.90
N ALA A 27 5.85 -6.78 -14.73
CA ALA A 27 5.97 -5.33 -14.63
C ALA A 27 7.41 -4.85 -14.88
N LEU A 28 8.40 -5.57 -14.38
CA LEU A 28 9.80 -5.14 -14.42
C LEU A 28 10.60 -5.73 -15.59
N GLY A 29 10.22 -6.91 -16.07
CA GLY A 29 10.91 -7.60 -17.15
C GLY A 29 11.10 -6.76 -18.43
N PRO A 30 10.05 -6.09 -18.95
CA PRO A 30 10.17 -5.26 -20.15
C PRO A 30 11.15 -4.10 -20.02
N HIS A 31 11.48 -3.68 -18.79
CA HIS A 31 12.40 -2.58 -18.52
C HIS A 31 13.84 -3.02 -18.31
N GLY A 32 14.10 -4.33 -18.38
CA GLY A 32 15.45 -4.87 -18.26
C GLY A 32 16.07 -4.78 -16.89
N ILE A 33 15.25 -4.68 -15.85
CA ILE A 33 15.71 -4.59 -14.46
C ILE A 33 16.05 -5.97 -13.93
N ASN A 34 17.01 -6.04 -13.00
CA ASN A 34 17.30 -7.28 -12.27
C ASN A 34 16.20 -7.56 -11.24
N ILE A 35 15.26 -8.41 -11.61
CA ILE A 35 14.08 -8.75 -10.80
C ILE A 35 14.48 -9.43 -9.49
N VAL A 36 15.47 -10.30 -9.53
CA VAL A 36 15.95 -11.04 -8.34
C VAL A 36 16.53 -10.07 -7.31
N GLU A 37 17.32 -9.11 -7.76
CA GLU A 37 17.91 -8.10 -6.90
C GLU A 37 16.80 -7.24 -6.24
N PHE A 38 15.80 -6.84 -7.00
CA PHE A 38 14.66 -6.09 -6.48
C PHE A 38 13.91 -6.89 -5.41
N THR A 39 13.53 -8.13 -5.70
CA THR A 39 12.75 -8.95 -4.76
C THR A 39 13.53 -9.22 -3.48
N LYS A 40 14.82 -9.48 -3.59
CA LYS A 40 15.69 -9.70 -2.44
C LYS A 40 15.75 -8.46 -1.55
N SER A 41 16.03 -7.29 -2.14
CA SER A 41 16.10 -6.02 -1.40
C SER A 41 14.75 -5.66 -0.76
N TYR A 42 13.66 -5.85 -1.49
CA TYR A 42 12.31 -5.60 -0.99
C TYR A 42 12.01 -6.49 0.22
N ASN A 43 12.29 -7.79 0.10
CA ASN A 43 12.03 -8.75 1.18
C ASN A 43 12.87 -8.42 2.43
N GLU A 44 14.12 -8.03 2.27
CA GLU A 44 14.97 -7.60 3.39
C GLU A 44 14.40 -6.38 4.10
N LYS A 45 13.94 -5.39 3.35
CA LYS A 45 13.39 -4.14 3.93
C LYS A 45 12.01 -4.32 4.55
N THR A 46 11.26 -5.32 4.13
CA THR A 46 9.89 -5.56 4.61
C THR A 46 9.76 -6.79 5.52
N ALA A 47 10.86 -7.43 5.87
CA ALA A 47 10.85 -8.66 6.67
C ALA A 47 10.15 -8.49 8.02
N ASP A 48 10.32 -7.32 8.65
CA ASP A 48 9.69 -6.97 9.92
C ASP A 48 8.20 -6.62 9.79
N LYS A 49 7.71 -6.44 8.58
CA LYS A 49 6.32 -6.07 8.27
C LYS A 49 5.56 -7.20 7.59
N ALA A 50 6.05 -8.44 7.73
CA ALA A 50 5.41 -9.61 7.12
C ALA A 50 3.93 -9.70 7.48
N GLY A 51 3.11 -10.10 6.52
CA GLY A 51 1.66 -10.16 6.68
C GLY A 51 0.91 -8.93 6.23
N GLN A 52 1.60 -7.87 5.84
CA GLN A 52 1.00 -6.66 5.28
C GLN A 52 1.33 -6.54 3.80
N ILE A 53 0.50 -5.81 3.07
CA ILE A 53 0.79 -5.46 1.68
C ILE A 53 1.46 -4.10 1.68
N ILE A 54 2.71 -4.05 1.23
CA ILE A 54 3.51 -2.83 1.19
C ILE A 54 3.72 -2.43 -0.28
N PRO A 55 3.13 -1.31 -0.73
CA PRO A 55 3.40 -0.83 -2.09
C PRO A 55 4.85 -0.39 -2.23
N ALA A 56 5.48 -0.77 -3.32
CA ALA A 56 6.83 -0.33 -3.68
C ALA A 56 6.74 0.56 -4.92
N GLN A 57 7.20 1.79 -4.79
CA GLN A 57 7.32 2.70 -5.92
C GLN A 57 8.73 2.59 -6.49
N ILE A 58 8.84 2.04 -7.68
CA ILE A 58 10.11 1.73 -8.34
C ILE A 58 10.38 2.76 -9.41
N THR A 59 11.52 3.44 -9.32
CA THR A 59 11.99 4.37 -10.34
C THR A 59 13.02 3.68 -11.20
N VAL A 60 12.75 3.52 -12.49
CA VAL A 60 13.64 2.90 -13.45
C VAL A 60 14.36 3.99 -14.25
N PHE A 61 15.67 3.87 -14.34
CA PHE A 61 16.51 4.81 -15.09
C PHE A 61 16.86 4.25 -16.48
N GLU A 62 17.30 5.12 -17.37
CA GLU A 62 17.65 4.74 -18.74
C GLU A 62 18.81 3.74 -18.84
N ASP A 63 19.69 3.74 -17.83
CA ASP A 63 20.83 2.82 -17.78
C ASP A 63 20.47 1.44 -17.19
N ARG A 64 19.17 1.17 -17.03
CA ARG A 64 18.62 -0.07 -16.45
C ARG A 64 18.84 -0.22 -14.94
N SER A 65 19.34 0.81 -14.29
CA SER A 65 19.38 0.83 -12.84
C SER A 65 18.00 1.20 -12.29
N PHE A 66 17.77 0.92 -11.03
CA PHE A 66 16.51 1.26 -10.38
C PHE A 66 16.74 1.66 -8.93
N THR A 67 15.81 2.45 -8.42
CA THR A 67 15.66 2.70 -6.98
C THR A 67 14.21 2.46 -6.63
N PHE A 68 13.95 2.13 -5.37
CA PHE A 68 12.57 1.99 -4.94
C PHE A 68 12.39 2.55 -3.54
N ILE A 69 11.19 3.03 -3.27
CA ILE A 69 10.77 3.49 -1.95
C ILE A 69 9.53 2.69 -1.54
N LEU A 70 9.46 2.41 -0.25
CA LEU A 70 8.32 1.70 0.31
C LEU A 70 7.29 2.72 0.78
N LYS A 71 6.04 2.48 0.40
CA LYS A 71 4.91 3.27 0.86
C LYS A 71 4.26 2.58 2.05
N THR A 72 3.36 3.27 2.73
CA THR A 72 2.56 2.66 3.79
C THR A 72 1.52 1.70 3.19
N PRO A 73 1.04 0.70 3.97
CA PRO A 73 0.00 -0.20 3.46
C PRO A 73 -1.21 0.58 2.97
N PRO A 74 -1.94 0.09 1.94
CA PRO A 74 -3.15 0.75 1.47
C PRO A 74 -4.17 0.91 2.59
N ALA A 75 -4.87 2.06 2.63
CA ALA A 75 -5.88 2.32 3.64
C ALA A 75 -6.97 1.24 3.65
N ALA A 76 -7.35 0.75 2.47
CA ALA A 76 -8.34 -0.32 2.35
C ALA A 76 -7.90 -1.60 3.09
N ASP A 77 -6.63 -1.99 2.98
CA ASP A 77 -6.13 -3.18 3.66
C ASP A 77 -6.06 -2.98 5.17
N LEU A 78 -5.67 -1.80 5.62
CA LEU A 78 -5.65 -1.47 7.05
C LEU A 78 -7.05 -1.47 7.63
N LEU A 79 -8.03 -0.94 6.92
CA LEU A 79 -9.44 -0.94 7.34
C LEU A 79 -10.01 -2.34 7.40
N ARG A 80 -9.74 -3.18 6.41
CA ARG A 80 -10.20 -4.58 6.42
C ARG A 80 -9.64 -5.34 7.61
N LYS A 81 -8.38 -5.15 7.90
CA LYS A 81 -7.72 -5.78 9.04
C LYS A 81 -8.32 -5.29 10.37
N ALA A 82 -8.55 -3.99 10.53
CA ALA A 82 -9.15 -3.42 11.73
C ALA A 82 -10.60 -3.88 11.92
N ALA A 83 -11.37 -4.01 10.84
CA ALA A 83 -12.75 -4.48 10.89
C ALA A 83 -12.87 -6.01 10.95
N GLY A 84 -11.77 -6.74 10.75
CA GLY A 84 -11.77 -8.21 10.77
C GLY A 84 -12.45 -8.85 9.57
N ILE A 85 -12.47 -8.18 8.42
CA ILE A 85 -13.09 -8.67 7.18
C ILE A 85 -12.05 -8.91 6.10
N GLU A 86 -12.34 -9.84 5.19
CA GLU A 86 -11.44 -10.14 4.07
C GLU A 86 -11.68 -9.25 2.86
N LYS A 87 -12.93 -8.82 2.66
CA LYS A 87 -13.33 -8.08 1.47
C LYS A 87 -14.34 -6.99 1.83
N GLY A 88 -14.27 -5.86 1.14
CA GLY A 88 -15.25 -4.79 1.27
C GLY A 88 -16.60 -5.15 0.64
N ALA A 89 -17.62 -4.36 0.91
CA ALA A 89 -18.96 -4.57 0.38
C ALA A 89 -19.04 -4.35 -1.14
N MET A 90 -19.81 -5.17 -1.81
CA MET A 90 -20.10 -4.98 -3.23
C MET A 90 -21.02 -3.77 -3.46
N THR A 91 -21.93 -3.53 -2.51
CA THR A 91 -22.86 -2.40 -2.55
C THR A 91 -22.73 -1.60 -1.24
N PRO A 92 -21.70 -0.75 -1.09
CA PRO A 92 -21.36 -0.12 0.20
C PRO A 92 -22.47 0.75 0.80
N ARG A 93 -23.29 1.34 -0.03
CA ARG A 93 -24.39 2.19 0.45
C ARG A 93 -25.57 1.41 1.00
N ARG A 94 -25.68 0.15 0.66
CA ARG A 94 -26.80 -0.73 1.06
C ARG A 94 -26.39 -1.78 2.06
N GLU A 95 -25.10 -2.07 2.15
CA GLU A 95 -24.58 -3.17 2.93
C GLU A 95 -23.42 -2.69 3.81
N THR A 96 -23.49 -3.01 5.10
CA THR A 96 -22.38 -2.78 6.02
C THR A 96 -21.75 -4.13 6.37
N VAL A 97 -20.48 -4.33 5.99
CA VAL A 97 -19.78 -5.62 6.16
C VAL A 97 -18.87 -5.63 7.37
N GLY A 98 -18.60 -4.48 7.99
CA GLY A 98 -17.74 -4.40 9.15
C GLY A 98 -17.84 -3.06 9.85
N ARG A 99 -17.22 -2.96 11.00
CA ARG A 99 -17.20 -1.73 11.81
C ARG A 99 -15.80 -1.48 12.36
N VAL A 100 -15.42 -0.22 12.45
CA VAL A 100 -14.18 0.22 13.09
C VAL A 100 -14.50 1.34 14.08
N THR A 101 -13.70 1.47 15.12
CA THR A 101 -13.83 2.57 16.07
C THR A 101 -13.04 3.79 15.59
N ARG A 102 -13.37 4.96 16.13
CA ARG A 102 -12.60 6.18 15.82
C ARG A 102 -11.14 6.05 16.25
N ASP A 103 -10.87 5.32 17.33
CA ASP A 103 -9.49 5.08 17.77
C ASP A 103 -8.72 4.25 16.74
N GLN A 104 -9.35 3.24 16.15
CA GLN A 104 -8.76 2.45 15.05
C GLN A 104 -8.52 3.32 13.82
N VAL A 105 -9.46 4.20 13.48
CA VAL A 105 -9.30 5.15 12.37
C VAL A 105 -8.12 6.10 12.65
N ARG A 106 -7.97 6.55 13.88
CA ARG A 106 -6.84 7.42 14.29
C ARG A 106 -5.50 6.70 14.13
N GLU A 107 -5.41 5.43 14.52
CA GLU A 107 -4.20 4.63 14.34
C GLU A 107 -3.85 4.47 12.86
N ILE A 108 -4.83 4.17 12.02
CA ILE A 108 -4.64 4.06 10.58
C ILE A 108 -4.20 5.40 10.00
N ALA A 109 -4.84 6.49 10.41
CA ALA A 109 -4.46 7.83 9.97
C ALA A 109 -3.02 8.16 10.33
N GLY A 110 -2.57 7.80 11.54
CA GLY A 110 -1.18 7.97 11.97
C GLY A 110 -0.19 7.22 11.07
N ILE A 111 -0.51 6.00 10.71
CA ILE A 111 0.31 5.18 9.80
C ILE A 111 0.38 5.82 8.41
N LYS A 112 -0.74 6.36 7.93
CA LYS A 112 -0.85 6.93 6.58
C LYS A 112 -0.41 8.38 6.45
N MET A 113 -0.14 9.09 7.57
CA MET A 113 0.19 10.52 7.53
C MET A 113 1.35 10.87 6.60
N THR A 114 2.32 9.98 6.47
CA THR A 114 3.47 10.20 5.58
C THR A 114 3.10 10.21 4.10
N ASP A 115 2.01 9.55 3.73
CA ASP A 115 1.55 9.42 2.35
C ASP A 115 0.33 10.29 2.02
N LEU A 116 -0.36 10.79 3.05
CA LEU A 116 -1.58 11.58 2.86
C LEU A 116 -1.29 13.07 2.73
N ASN A 117 -2.13 13.75 1.96
CA ASN A 117 -2.10 15.20 1.82
C ASN A 117 -2.97 15.86 2.90
N ALA A 118 -2.77 15.46 4.15
CA ALA A 118 -3.49 16.01 5.30
C ALA A 118 -2.54 16.84 6.16
N ASN A 119 -3.03 17.97 6.64
CA ASN A 119 -2.24 18.87 7.48
C ASN A 119 -2.19 18.40 8.95
N ASP A 120 -3.17 17.63 9.37
CA ASP A 120 -3.29 17.14 10.74
C ASP A 120 -3.92 15.75 10.79
N VAL A 121 -3.92 15.13 11.97
CA VAL A 121 -4.49 13.79 12.18
C VAL A 121 -5.99 13.77 11.90
N GLU A 122 -6.73 14.82 12.26
CA GLU A 122 -8.17 14.88 12.01
C GLU A 122 -8.49 14.88 10.52
N GLY A 123 -7.75 15.63 9.71
CA GLY A 123 -7.87 15.61 8.26
C GLY A 123 -7.59 14.24 7.67
N ALA A 124 -6.54 13.57 8.17
CA ALA A 124 -6.21 12.21 7.77
C ALA A 124 -7.33 11.24 8.16
N MET A 125 -7.89 11.36 9.36
CA MET A 125 -9.02 10.54 9.81
C MET A 125 -10.23 10.66 8.90
N ARG A 126 -10.54 11.86 8.44
CA ARG A 126 -11.66 12.09 7.49
C ARG A 126 -11.45 11.36 6.18
N GLN A 127 -10.22 11.34 5.67
CA GLN A 127 -9.90 10.61 4.46
C GLN A 127 -10.07 9.10 4.66
N ILE A 128 -9.62 8.57 5.79
CA ILE A 128 -9.78 7.15 6.13
C ILE A 128 -11.26 6.80 6.32
N GLU A 129 -12.03 7.65 7.00
CA GLU A 129 -13.49 7.47 7.15
C GLU A 129 -14.20 7.42 5.80
N GLY A 130 -13.81 8.28 4.86
CA GLY A 130 -14.35 8.27 3.50
C GLY A 130 -14.07 6.97 2.79
N THR A 131 -12.85 6.45 2.90
CA THR A 131 -12.47 5.14 2.35
C THR A 131 -13.29 4.02 3.00
N ALA A 132 -13.46 4.05 4.32
CA ALA A 132 -14.27 3.07 5.04
C ALA A 132 -15.71 3.03 4.53
N ARG A 133 -16.32 4.18 4.35
CA ARG A 133 -17.69 4.27 3.80
C ARG A 133 -17.77 3.67 2.40
N SER A 134 -16.77 3.91 1.57
CA SER A 134 -16.73 3.35 0.21
C SER A 134 -16.58 1.82 0.21
N MET A 135 -16.14 1.24 1.32
CA MET A 135 -15.97 -0.20 1.49
C MET A 135 -17.14 -0.86 2.24
N GLY A 136 -18.12 -0.08 2.70
CA GLY A 136 -19.19 -0.59 3.52
C GLY A 136 -18.78 -0.84 4.97
N ILE A 137 -17.79 -0.12 5.46
CA ILE A 137 -17.33 -0.19 6.85
C ILE A 137 -17.87 1.02 7.60
N GLU A 138 -18.56 0.76 8.71
CA GLU A 138 -19.13 1.80 9.56
C GLU A 138 -18.08 2.25 10.60
N VAL A 139 -17.97 3.56 10.80
CA VAL A 139 -17.12 4.15 11.84
C VAL A 139 -18.00 4.47 13.05
N VAL A 140 -17.70 3.87 14.21
CA VAL A 140 -18.45 4.02 15.45
C VAL A 140 -17.58 4.61 16.57
N GLY A 141 -18.20 5.20 17.52
CA GLY A 141 -17.52 5.81 18.66
C GLY A 141 -17.30 7.28 18.46
#